data_8d2fda6ce209b806824acb586aed7ac6
#
_entry.id   8d2fda6ce209b806824acb586aed7ac6
#
_cell.length_a   1.000
_cell.length_b   1.000
_cell.length_c   1.000
_cell.angle_alpha   90.00
_cell.angle_beta   90.00
_cell.angle_gamma   90.00
#
_symmetry.space_group_name_H-M   'P 1'
#
loop_
_entity.id
_entity.type
_entity.pdbx_description
1 polymer ?
#
loop_
_entity_poly.entity_id
_entity_poly.type
_entity_poly.pdbx_seq_one_letter_code
_entity_poly.pdbx_strand_id
1 'polypeptide(L)'
;DKNELNALSLRDKELSKLKVPYLKEGGEYQIKNLSYKFTDDECLSLKDISFKLGKIYGIIGSNGRGKSTLLRCLIGLEKKSKEEIYFKGEKLSKKERLKNSSLVMQDVNHQLFTDEVFNELRLGVKNFDEEKAKIILKDLGLDEFIERHPMSLSGGQKQRLAIASVMCKNSPFVFFDEPSSGMDYSNMIKISELINKYKTMDKIIFIVSHDIEFLNEVADEIFEL
;
A
#
# COMPACT_ATOMS: atom_id res chain seq x y z
N ASP A 1 18.51 9.17 -25.73
CA ASP A 1 17.63 9.47 -26.87
C ASP A 1 16.77 10.68 -26.52
N LYS A 2 16.59 11.64 -27.47
CA LYS A 2 15.83 12.88 -27.23
C LYS A 2 14.38 12.61 -26.77
N ASN A 3 13.81 11.48 -27.14
CA ASN A 3 12.46 11.08 -26.73
C ASN A 3 12.41 10.59 -25.28
N GLU A 4 13.46 9.94 -24.77
CA GLU A 4 13.56 9.56 -23.35
C GLU A 4 13.80 10.78 -22.45
N LEU A 5 14.62 11.74 -22.89
CA LEU A 5 14.83 13.00 -22.17
C LEU A 5 13.56 13.86 -22.12
N ASN A 6 12.75 13.88 -23.20
CA ASN A 6 11.45 14.56 -23.21
C ASN A 6 10.42 13.86 -22.34
N ALA A 7 10.40 12.52 -22.29
CA ALA A 7 9.55 11.75 -21.40
C ALA A 7 9.92 11.97 -19.92
N LEU A 8 11.22 12.02 -19.60
CA LEU A 8 11.73 12.35 -18.26
C LEU A 8 11.38 13.80 -17.88
N SER A 9 11.52 14.77 -18.79
CA SER A 9 11.18 16.18 -18.52
C SER A 9 9.67 16.44 -18.40
N LEU A 10 8.83 15.63 -19.04
CA LEU A 10 7.38 15.65 -18.86
C LEU A 10 6.99 15.04 -17.51
N ARG A 11 7.66 13.93 -17.09
CA ARG A 11 7.50 13.34 -15.77
C ARG A 11 7.88 14.31 -14.66
N ASP A 12 8.99 15.02 -14.77
CA ASP A 12 9.42 16.04 -13.81
C ASP A 12 8.42 17.22 -13.73
N LYS A 13 7.80 17.61 -14.85
CA LYS A 13 6.76 18.65 -14.86
C LYS A 13 5.44 18.19 -14.24
N GLU A 14 5.06 16.94 -14.39
CA GLU A 14 3.88 16.38 -13.76
C GLU A 14 4.09 16.16 -12.26
N LEU A 15 5.26 15.69 -11.84
CA LEU A 15 5.67 15.60 -10.44
C LEU A 15 5.76 16.98 -9.75
N SER A 16 6.13 18.03 -10.48
CA SER A 16 6.17 19.40 -9.93
C SER A 16 4.79 19.98 -9.64
N LYS A 17 3.73 19.45 -10.24
CA LYS A 17 2.33 19.79 -9.94
C LYS A 17 1.79 19.03 -8.72
N LEU A 18 2.33 17.85 -8.43
CA LEU A 18 2.05 17.12 -7.22
C LEU A 18 2.91 17.72 -6.10
N LYS A 19 2.40 18.76 -5.47
CA LYS A 19 3.06 19.38 -4.31
C LYS A 19 3.21 18.31 -3.26
N VAL A 20 4.46 17.94 -2.96
CA VAL A 20 4.80 17.20 -1.74
C VAL A 20 4.33 18.06 -0.57
N PRO A 21 3.27 17.74 0.13
CA PRO A 21 2.94 18.47 1.33
C PRO A 21 3.91 17.97 2.40
N TYR A 22 4.86 18.78 2.78
CA TYR A 22 5.40 18.72 4.13
C TYR A 22 4.18 18.87 5.05
N LEU A 23 3.90 17.81 5.75
CA LEU A 23 2.64 17.52 6.35
C LEU A 23 2.30 18.59 7.38
N LYS A 24 1.23 19.30 7.07
CA LYS A 24 0.64 20.31 7.96
C LYS A 24 0.12 19.60 9.22
N GLU A 25 0.24 20.28 10.33
CA GLU A 25 -0.36 19.90 11.61
C GLU A 25 -1.83 19.48 11.45
N GLY A 26 -2.25 18.43 12.18
CA GLY A 26 -3.65 18.08 12.33
C GLY A 26 -4.13 16.78 11.69
N GLY A 27 -3.23 15.85 11.31
CA GLY A 27 -3.62 14.50 10.89
C GLY A 27 -3.79 13.56 12.10
N GLU A 28 -4.68 12.59 11.96
CA GLU A 28 -4.97 11.61 13.02
C GLU A 28 -3.87 10.58 13.20
N TYR A 29 -3.10 10.26 12.15
CA TYR A 29 -1.94 9.37 12.21
C TYR A 29 -0.67 10.22 12.16
N GLN A 30 0.13 10.19 13.22
CA GLN A 30 1.28 11.06 13.38
C GLN A 30 2.55 10.24 13.60
N ILE A 31 3.59 10.56 12.84
CA ILE A 31 4.96 10.08 13.04
C ILE A 31 5.74 11.21 13.70
N LYS A 32 5.94 11.15 15.02
CA LYS A 32 6.79 12.13 15.74
C LYS A 32 8.26 11.85 15.48
N ASN A 33 8.63 10.59 15.45
CA ASN A 33 9.96 10.15 15.09
C ASN A 33 9.89 8.74 14.51
N LEU A 34 10.64 8.50 13.44
CA LEU A 34 10.88 7.18 12.89
C LEU A 34 12.34 7.14 12.40
N SER A 35 13.10 6.16 12.87
CA SER A 35 14.45 5.94 12.39
C SER A 35 14.75 4.45 12.21
N TYR A 36 15.45 4.13 11.13
CA TYR A 36 15.96 2.80 10.84
C TYR A 36 17.34 2.91 10.22
N LYS A 37 18.31 2.17 10.75
CA LYS A 37 19.68 2.11 10.21
C LYS A 37 19.80 0.91 9.29
N PHE A 38 20.23 1.14 8.06
CA PHE A 38 20.61 0.09 7.11
C PHE A 38 22.07 -0.32 7.34
N THR A 39 22.94 0.70 7.35
CA THR A 39 24.38 0.62 7.66
C THR A 39 24.74 1.76 8.62
N ASP A 40 26.02 1.92 8.97
CA ASP A 40 26.46 3.04 9.82
C ASP A 40 26.29 4.40 9.13
N ASP A 41 26.36 4.45 7.78
CA ASP A 41 26.29 5.66 6.98
C ASP A 41 24.91 5.92 6.37
N GLU A 42 24.04 4.89 6.28
CA GLU A 42 22.71 5.00 5.66
C GLU A 42 21.61 4.80 6.68
N CYS A 43 20.73 5.78 6.80
CA CYS A 43 19.57 5.69 7.67
C CYS A 43 18.31 6.28 7.02
N LEU A 44 17.17 5.65 7.30
CA LEU A 44 15.84 6.22 7.08
C LEU A 44 15.48 7.04 8.31
N SER A 45 15.07 8.30 8.11
CA SER A 45 14.67 9.17 9.21
C SER A 45 13.51 10.07 8.79
N LEU A 46 12.42 10.02 9.55
CA LEU A 46 11.25 10.87 9.39
C LEU A 46 10.89 11.51 10.74
N LYS A 47 10.51 12.78 10.74
CA LYS A 47 10.11 13.51 11.94
C LYS A 47 8.91 14.42 11.68
N ASP A 48 8.02 14.49 12.66
CA ASP A 48 6.89 15.42 12.72
C ASP A 48 6.03 15.41 11.44
N ILE A 49 5.67 14.21 11.02
CA ILE A 49 4.83 13.97 9.85
C ILE A 49 3.45 13.52 10.30
N SER A 50 2.38 14.03 9.69
CA SER A 50 1.02 13.61 9.98
C SER A 50 0.20 13.31 8.73
N PHE A 51 -0.71 12.34 8.85
CA PHE A 51 -1.57 11.86 7.78
C PHE A 51 -3.02 11.89 8.24
N LYS A 52 -3.92 12.26 7.32
CA LYS A 52 -5.36 12.35 7.58
C LYS A 52 -6.06 11.06 7.22
N LEU A 53 -7.08 10.72 7.98
CA LEU A 53 -8.03 9.66 7.63
C LEU A 53 -8.76 9.98 6.30
N GLY A 54 -9.21 8.94 5.62
CA GLY A 54 -9.92 9.06 4.36
C GLY A 54 -9.04 9.42 3.15
N LYS A 55 -7.71 9.31 3.27
CA LYS A 55 -6.78 9.64 2.20
C LYS A 55 -5.88 8.49 1.79
N ILE A 56 -5.44 8.56 0.54
CA ILE A 56 -4.43 7.69 -0.07
C ILE A 56 -3.15 8.51 -0.26
N TYR A 57 -2.06 8.03 0.32
CA TYR A 57 -0.73 8.64 0.25
C TYR A 57 0.19 7.82 -0.64
N GLY A 58 0.61 8.40 -1.76
CA GLY A 58 1.64 7.85 -2.63
C GLY A 58 3.05 8.11 -2.07
N ILE A 59 3.92 7.14 -2.15
CA ILE A 59 5.32 7.22 -1.75
C ILE A 59 6.18 6.93 -2.95
N ILE A 60 6.95 7.92 -3.38
CA ILE A 60 7.91 7.80 -4.48
C ILE A 60 9.34 7.92 -3.94
N GLY A 61 10.31 7.67 -4.78
CA GLY A 61 11.73 7.78 -4.48
C GLY A 61 12.54 6.77 -5.27
N SER A 62 13.85 6.98 -5.39
CA SER A 62 14.73 6.09 -6.12
C SER A 62 14.82 4.69 -5.47
N ASN A 63 15.25 3.69 -6.27
CA ASN A 63 15.45 2.33 -5.75
C ASN A 63 16.51 2.32 -4.64
N GLY A 64 16.28 1.50 -3.62
CA GLY A 64 17.18 1.40 -2.47
C GLY A 64 16.99 2.48 -1.39
N ARG A 65 16.16 3.51 -1.61
CA ARG A 65 15.91 4.57 -0.61
C ARG A 65 15.12 4.12 0.63
N GLY A 66 14.68 2.87 0.68
CA GLY A 66 14.01 2.33 1.87
C GLY A 66 12.49 2.47 1.89
N LYS A 67 11.84 2.64 0.73
CA LYS A 67 10.36 2.76 0.63
C LYS A 67 9.65 1.56 1.27
N SER A 68 9.98 0.33 0.87
CA SER A 68 9.42 -0.89 1.47
C SER A 68 9.78 -1.03 2.94
N THR A 69 11.00 -0.61 3.32
CA THR A 69 11.41 -0.58 4.74
C THR A 69 10.58 0.40 5.54
N LEU A 70 10.24 1.57 4.97
CA LEU A 70 9.33 2.52 5.61
C LEU A 70 7.97 1.88 5.87
N LEU A 71 7.35 1.23 4.89
CA LEU A 71 6.08 0.53 5.09
C LEU A 71 6.20 -0.50 6.24
N ARG A 72 7.26 -1.31 6.24
CA ARG A 72 7.51 -2.31 7.28
C ARG A 72 7.71 -1.69 8.66
N CYS A 73 8.38 -0.53 8.75
CA CYS A 73 8.51 0.24 10.00
C CYS A 73 7.14 0.76 10.47
N LEU A 74 6.33 1.35 9.58
CA LEU A 74 5.01 1.86 9.91
C LEU A 74 4.08 0.77 10.43
N ILE A 75 4.11 -0.39 9.81
CA ILE A 75 3.34 -1.59 10.22
C ILE A 75 3.85 -2.14 11.57
N GLY A 76 5.12 -1.95 11.91
CA GLY A 76 5.77 -2.51 13.10
C GLY A 76 6.43 -3.87 12.86
N LEU A 77 6.69 -4.24 11.59
CA LEU A 77 7.40 -5.48 11.22
C LEU A 77 8.91 -5.39 11.49
N GLU A 78 9.50 -4.18 11.43
CA GLU A 78 10.92 -4.00 11.66
C GLU A 78 11.25 -3.95 13.16
N LYS A 79 12.01 -4.95 13.64
CA LYS A 79 12.36 -5.05 15.06
C LYS A 79 13.35 -3.96 15.50
N LYS A 80 14.27 -3.58 14.61
CA LYS A 80 15.37 -2.64 14.90
C LYS A 80 14.97 -1.17 14.73
N SER A 81 13.81 -0.89 14.16
CA SER A 81 13.33 0.47 13.99
C SER A 81 12.95 1.11 15.34
N LYS A 82 13.19 2.41 15.44
CA LYS A 82 12.77 3.24 16.58
C LYS A 82 11.69 4.18 16.08
N GLU A 83 10.49 4.06 16.62
CA GLU A 83 9.34 4.86 16.19
C GLU A 83 8.55 5.41 17.35
N GLU A 84 8.07 6.63 17.15
CA GLU A 84 7.02 7.26 17.96
C GLU A 84 5.87 7.62 17.04
N ILE A 85 4.89 6.72 16.96
CA ILE A 85 3.73 6.82 16.09
C ILE A 85 2.48 6.91 16.96
N TYR A 86 1.62 7.87 16.63
CA TYR A 86 0.38 8.14 17.33
C TYR A 86 -0.80 8.03 16.38
N PHE A 87 -1.93 7.61 16.89
CA PHE A 87 -3.20 7.61 16.18
C PHE A 87 -4.27 8.22 17.08
N LYS A 88 -4.93 9.28 16.60
CA LYS A 88 -5.93 10.04 17.35
C LYS A 88 -5.43 10.47 18.75
N GLY A 89 -4.15 10.83 18.83
CA GLY A 89 -3.50 11.27 20.07
C GLY A 89 -2.94 10.16 20.96
N GLU A 90 -3.23 8.90 20.68
CA GLU A 90 -2.73 7.75 21.45
C GLU A 90 -1.50 7.13 20.78
N LYS A 91 -0.47 6.82 21.58
CA LYS A 91 0.76 6.18 21.07
C LYS A 91 0.48 4.73 20.71
N LEU A 92 0.77 4.35 19.46
CA LEU A 92 0.62 2.98 18.98
C LEU A 92 1.88 2.15 19.24
N SER A 93 1.73 1.04 19.94
CA SER A 93 2.75 -0.01 20.02
C SER A 93 2.93 -0.74 18.68
N LYS A 94 4.09 -1.40 18.48
CA LYS A 94 4.32 -2.28 17.29
C LYS A 94 3.22 -3.34 17.14
N LYS A 95 2.78 -3.94 18.25
CA LYS A 95 1.74 -4.98 18.28
C LYS A 95 0.38 -4.44 17.80
N GLU A 96 0.01 -3.23 18.23
CA GLU A 96 -1.24 -2.60 17.79
C GLU A 96 -1.18 -2.23 16.30
N ARG A 97 -0.06 -1.70 15.82
CA ARG A 97 0.13 -1.42 14.40
C ARG A 97 0.00 -2.70 13.55
N LEU A 98 0.70 -3.78 13.92
CA LEU A 98 0.58 -5.09 13.26
C LEU A 98 -0.87 -5.60 13.22
N LYS A 99 -1.60 -5.47 14.32
CA LYS A 99 -2.99 -5.94 14.42
C LYS A 99 -3.94 -5.13 13.53
N ASN A 100 -3.68 -3.82 13.40
CA ASN A 100 -4.55 -2.87 12.71
C ASN A 100 -4.08 -2.55 11.27
N SER A 101 -3.09 -3.27 10.75
CA SER A 101 -2.55 -3.06 9.42
C SER A 101 -2.81 -4.25 8.50
N SER A 102 -2.91 -3.95 7.21
CA SER A 102 -2.84 -4.91 6.12
C SER A 102 -1.81 -4.47 5.10
N LEU A 103 -1.07 -5.41 4.54
CA LEU A 103 -0.01 -5.17 3.56
C LEU A 103 -0.21 -6.05 2.34
N VAL A 104 -0.14 -5.45 1.15
CA VAL A 104 0.15 -6.17 -0.10
C VAL A 104 1.64 -6.02 -0.35
N MET A 105 2.35 -7.14 -0.39
CA MET A 105 3.80 -7.20 -0.61
C MET A 105 4.13 -7.11 -2.10
N GLN A 106 5.31 -6.60 -2.43
CA GLN A 106 5.82 -6.57 -3.80
C GLN A 106 5.89 -7.99 -4.40
N ASP A 107 6.40 -8.96 -3.65
CA ASP A 107 6.33 -10.39 -4.03
C ASP A 107 5.19 -11.08 -3.30
N VAL A 108 4.05 -11.18 -3.98
CA VAL A 108 2.82 -11.78 -3.44
C VAL A 108 2.91 -13.30 -3.26
N ASN A 109 3.92 -13.98 -3.84
CA ASN A 109 4.10 -15.42 -3.64
C ASN A 109 4.40 -15.76 -2.18
N HIS A 110 4.97 -14.82 -1.43
CA HIS A 110 5.23 -14.95 0.02
C HIS A 110 4.02 -14.61 0.90
N GLN A 111 2.88 -14.28 0.30
CA GLN A 111 1.68 -13.83 1.01
C GLN A 111 0.48 -14.76 0.85
N LEU A 112 0.51 -15.67 -0.13
CA LEU A 112 -0.58 -16.59 -0.43
C LEU A 112 -0.28 -17.97 0.17
N PHE A 113 -1.12 -18.45 1.09
CA PHE A 113 -0.83 -19.62 1.94
C PHE A 113 -1.89 -20.71 1.89
N THR A 114 -3.10 -20.40 1.39
CA THR A 114 -4.22 -21.32 1.43
C THR A 114 -4.25 -22.24 0.21
N ASP A 115 -5.10 -23.26 0.26
CA ASP A 115 -5.34 -24.23 -0.80
C ASP A 115 -6.32 -23.75 -1.87
N GLU A 116 -7.16 -22.76 -1.54
CA GLU A 116 -8.15 -22.18 -2.45
C GLU A 116 -8.12 -20.65 -2.44
N VAL A 117 -8.40 -20.04 -3.58
CA VAL A 117 -8.52 -18.59 -3.76
C VAL A 117 -9.51 -17.97 -2.76
N PHE A 118 -10.65 -18.62 -2.54
CA PHE A 118 -11.67 -18.10 -1.64
C PHE A 118 -11.22 -18.12 -0.17
N ASN A 119 -10.48 -19.15 0.22
CA ASN A 119 -9.96 -19.28 1.56
C ASN A 119 -8.91 -18.21 1.90
N GLU A 120 -8.19 -17.71 0.87
CA GLU A 120 -7.23 -16.61 1.04
C GLU A 120 -7.90 -15.31 1.52
N LEU A 121 -9.11 -15.03 1.05
CA LEU A 121 -9.88 -13.85 1.47
C LEU A 121 -10.37 -13.96 2.92
N ARG A 122 -10.61 -15.18 3.38
CA ARG A 122 -11.11 -15.48 4.74
C ARG A 122 -9.99 -15.42 5.79
N LEU A 123 -8.73 -15.57 5.35
CA LEU A 123 -7.59 -15.70 6.24
C LEU A 123 -7.39 -14.48 7.13
N GLY A 124 -7.51 -14.67 8.45
CA GLY A 124 -7.33 -13.61 9.45
C GLY A 124 -8.50 -12.60 9.55
N VAL A 125 -9.62 -12.86 8.89
CA VAL A 125 -10.83 -12.02 8.96
C VAL A 125 -11.78 -12.55 10.03
N LYS A 126 -12.12 -11.73 11.04
CA LYS A 126 -12.98 -12.15 12.15
C LYS A 126 -14.46 -12.28 11.76
N ASN A 127 -14.97 -11.30 11.03
CA ASN A 127 -16.36 -11.24 10.58
C ASN A 127 -16.32 -11.23 9.05
N PHE A 128 -16.12 -12.42 8.48
CA PHE A 128 -16.00 -12.59 7.03
C PHE A 128 -17.37 -12.47 6.35
N ASP A 129 -17.46 -11.53 5.42
CA ASP A 129 -18.63 -11.31 4.59
C ASP A 129 -18.42 -12.00 3.23
N GLU A 130 -19.04 -13.17 3.05
CA GLU A 130 -18.90 -13.98 1.83
C GLU A 130 -19.43 -13.28 0.59
N GLU A 131 -20.54 -12.55 0.69
CA GLU A 131 -21.13 -11.86 -0.45
C GLU A 131 -20.24 -10.70 -0.90
N LYS A 132 -19.71 -9.93 0.05
CA LYS A 132 -18.73 -8.89 -0.24
C LYS A 132 -17.46 -9.47 -0.88
N ALA A 133 -16.98 -10.61 -0.38
CA ALA A 133 -15.79 -11.28 -0.93
C ALA A 133 -16.02 -11.73 -2.39
N LYS A 134 -17.18 -12.30 -2.71
CA LYS A 134 -17.56 -12.68 -4.08
C LYS A 134 -17.63 -11.47 -5.01
N ILE A 135 -18.19 -10.35 -4.54
CA ILE A 135 -18.24 -9.10 -5.31
C ILE A 135 -16.83 -8.61 -5.62
N ILE A 136 -15.92 -8.59 -4.62
CA ILE A 136 -14.52 -8.19 -4.82
C ILE A 136 -13.82 -9.09 -5.83
N LEU A 137 -14.00 -10.41 -5.73
CA LEU A 137 -13.41 -11.36 -6.71
C LEU A 137 -13.93 -11.11 -8.12
N LYS A 138 -15.22 -10.86 -8.27
CA LYS A 138 -15.84 -10.54 -9.56
C LYS A 138 -15.31 -9.22 -10.14
N ASP A 139 -15.25 -8.16 -9.33
CA ASP A 139 -14.69 -6.85 -9.73
C ASP A 139 -13.23 -6.99 -10.23
N LEU A 140 -12.48 -7.95 -9.68
CA LEU A 140 -11.10 -8.26 -10.06
C LEU A 140 -10.95 -9.34 -11.15
N GLY A 141 -12.05 -9.90 -11.66
CA GLY A 141 -12.03 -10.99 -12.65
C GLY A 141 -11.37 -12.26 -12.12
N LEU A 142 -11.68 -12.61 -10.88
CA LEU A 142 -11.18 -13.81 -10.19
C LEU A 142 -12.30 -14.79 -9.79
N ASP A 143 -13.54 -14.48 -10.13
CA ASP A 143 -14.72 -15.28 -9.79
C ASP A 143 -14.73 -16.69 -10.39
N GLU A 144 -14.11 -16.87 -11.56
CA GLU A 144 -13.93 -18.20 -12.17
C GLU A 144 -12.84 -19.07 -11.51
N PHE A 145 -12.04 -18.48 -10.58
CA PHE A 145 -10.90 -19.14 -9.96
C PHE A 145 -11.11 -19.49 -8.48
N ILE A 146 -12.32 -19.32 -7.95
CA ILE A 146 -12.67 -19.39 -6.52
C ILE A 146 -12.14 -20.67 -5.85
N GLU A 147 -12.29 -21.84 -6.52
CA GLU A 147 -11.87 -23.16 -6.03
C GLU A 147 -10.44 -23.55 -6.45
N ARG A 148 -9.75 -22.68 -7.18
CA ARG A 148 -8.38 -22.98 -7.61
C ARG A 148 -7.37 -22.71 -6.52
N HIS A 149 -6.27 -23.46 -6.56
CA HIS A 149 -5.13 -23.20 -5.70
C HIS A 149 -4.46 -21.86 -6.10
N PRO A 150 -4.18 -20.92 -5.16
CA PRO A 150 -3.61 -19.61 -5.45
C PRO A 150 -2.32 -19.67 -6.28
N MET A 151 -1.48 -20.69 -6.05
CA MET A 151 -0.22 -20.83 -6.78
C MET A 151 -0.40 -21.22 -8.26
N SER A 152 -1.59 -21.69 -8.67
CA SER A 152 -1.92 -21.97 -10.09
C SER A 152 -2.26 -20.72 -10.89
N LEU A 153 -2.46 -19.58 -10.22
CA LEU A 153 -2.80 -18.31 -10.85
C LEU A 153 -1.57 -17.70 -11.54
N SER A 154 -1.82 -16.88 -12.58
CA SER A 154 -0.79 -16.05 -13.19
C SER A 154 -0.30 -14.97 -12.19
N GLY A 155 0.87 -14.34 -12.44
CA GLY A 155 1.41 -13.30 -11.57
C GLY A 155 0.43 -12.15 -11.31
N GLY A 156 -0.21 -11.64 -12.37
CA GLY A 156 -1.22 -10.58 -12.24
C GLY A 156 -2.49 -11.02 -11.51
N GLN A 157 -2.91 -12.29 -11.65
CA GLN A 157 -4.03 -12.84 -10.88
C GLN A 157 -3.69 -12.98 -9.40
N LYS A 158 -2.47 -13.44 -9.06
CA LYS A 158 -1.97 -13.51 -7.68
C LYS A 158 -1.93 -12.12 -7.03
N GLN A 159 -1.47 -11.10 -7.78
CA GLN A 159 -1.45 -9.72 -7.31
C GLN A 159 -2.86 -9.22 -6.98
N ARG A 160 -3.82 -9.45 -7.89
CA ARG A 160 -5.22 -9.09 -7.64
C ARG A 160 -5.81 -9.85 -6.46
N LEU A 161 -5.46 -11.12 -6.28
CA LEU A 161 -5.90 -11.92 -5.12
C LEU A 161 -5.36 -11.37 -3.80
N ALA A 162 -4.07 -10.98 -3.74
CA ALA A 162 -3.49 -10.35 -2.56
C ALA A 162 -4.18 -9.02 -2.21
N ILE A 163 -4.54 -8.22 -3.21
CA ILE A 163 -5.33 -6.99 -3.02
C ILE A 163 -6.73 -7.33 -2.48
N ALA A 164 -7.41 -8.32 -3.06
CA ALA A 164 -8.72 -8.78 -2.60
C ALA A 164 -8.70 -9.20 -1.12
N SER A 165 -7.68 -9.96 -0.69
CA SER A 165 -7.56 -10.42 0.70
C SER A 165 -7.39 -9.25 1.68
N VAL A 166 -6.61 -8.24 1.33
CA VAL A 166 -6.44 -7.02 2.13
C VAL A 166 -7.75 -6.24 2.25
N MET A 167 -8.54 -6.15 1.17
CA MET A 167 -9.85 -5.48 1.18
C MET A 167 -10.88 -6.19 2.06
N CYS A 168 -10.87 -7.52 2.08
CA CYS A 168 -11.73 -8.30 2.98
C CYS A 168 -11.37 -8.13 4.45
N LYS A 169 -10.09 -7.91 4.78
CA LYS A 169 -9.62 -7.76 6.15
C LYS A 169 -10.09 -6.47 6.84
N ASN A 170 -10.41 -5.43 6.07
CA ASN A 170 -10.97 -4.17 6.56
C ASN A 170 -10.14 -3.45 7.64
N SER A 171 -8.83 -3.45 7.49
CA SER A 171 -7.90 -2.79 8.43
C SER A 171 -7.96 -1.26 8.30
N PRO A 172 -7.80 -0.49 9.41
CA PRO A 172 -7.73 0.97 9.34
C PRO A 172 -6.46 1.51 8.67
N PHE A 173 -5.36 0.75 8.72
CA PHE A 173 -4.10 1.10 8.06
C PHE A 173 -3.82 0.09 6.95
N VAL A 174 -3.73 0.57 5.72
CA VAL A 174 -3.54 -0.27 4.54
C VAL A 174 -2.29 0.16 3.80
N PHE A 175 -1.48 -0.81 3.44
CA PHE A 175 -0.20 -0.60 2.79
C PHE A 175 -0.11 -1.43 1.52
N PHE A 176 0.32 -0.79 0.43
CA PHE A 176 0.58 -1.44 -0.84
C PHE A 176 2.02 -1.18 -1.25
N ASP A 177 2.77 -2.25 -1.50
CA ASP A 177 4.14 -2.19 -2.00
C ASP A 177 4.15 -2.63 -3.46
N GLU A 178 4.27 -1.67 -4.39
CA GLU A 178 4.27 -1.85 -5.85
C GLU A 178 3.05 -2.64 -6.39
N PRO A 179 1.80 -2.24 -6.07
CA PRO A 179 0.61 -3.04 -6.39
C PRO A 179 0.29 -3.13 -7.88
N SER A 180 0.78 -2.21 -8.72
CA SER A 180 0.60 -2.20 -10.18
C SER A 180 1.73 -2.91 -10.95
N SER A 181 2.76 -3.41 -10.25
CA SER A 181 3.93 -3.99 -10.89
C SER A 181 3.59 -5.18 -11.79
N GLY A 182 4.04 -5.13 -13.04
CA GLY A 182 3.84 -6.19 -14.04
C GLY A 182 2.42 -6.31 -14.57
N MET A 183 1.57 -5.30 -14.37
CA MET A 183 0.21 -5.25 -14.91
C MET A 183 0.16 -4.50 -16.24
N ASP A 184 -0.77 -4.91 -17.09
CA ASP A 184 -1.20 -4.09 -18.21
C ASP A 184 -2.09 -2.92 -17.75
N TYR A 185 -2.24 -1.91 -18.61
CA TYR A 185 -2.99 -0.70 -18.30
C TYR A 185 -4.45 -0.97 -17.88
N SER A 186 -5.14 -1.91 -18.53
CA SER A 186 -6.53 -2.25 -18.21
C SER A 186 -6.69 -2.81 -16.80
N ASN A 187 -5.77 -3.69 -16.38
CA ASN A 187 -5.76 -4.23 -15.03
C ASN A 187 -5.33 -3.18 -13.98
N MET A 188 -4.40 -2.29 -14.33
CA MET A 188 -4.00 -1.16 -13.49
C MET A 188 -5.19 -0.25 -13.18
N ILE A 189 -6.00 0.12 -14.18
CA ILE A 189 -7.20 0.97 -13.99
C ILE A 189 -8.23 0.28 -13.08
N LYS A 190 -8.51 -1.02 -13.30
CA LYS A 190 -9.44 -1.77 -12.44
C LYS A 190 -9.01 -1.77 -10.97
N ILE A 191 -7.71 -1.93 -10.71
CA ILE A 191 -7.18 -1.88 -9.36
C ILE A 191 -7.29 -0.47 -8.78
N SER A 192 -6.99 0.56 -9.56
CA SER A 192 -7.14 1.97 -9.17
C SER A 192 -8.56 2.29 -8.74
N GLU A 193 -9.54 1.91 -9.56
CA GLU A 193 -10.97 2.08 -9.25
C GLU A 193 -11.36 1.34 -7.97
N LEU A 194 -10.87 0.10 -7.80
CA LEU A 194 -11.18 -0.70 -6.63
C LEU A 194 -10.56 -0.13 -5.35
N ILE A 195 -9.30 0.33 -5.39
CA ILE A 195 -8.64 1.00 -4.25
C ILE A 195 -9.39 2.29 -3.88
N ASN A 196 -9.79 3.09 -4.87
CA ASN A 196 -10.60 4.30 -4.64
C ASN A 196 -11.96 3.97 -4.02
N LYS A 197 -12.62 2.91 -4.47
CA LYS A 197 -13.89 2.41 -3.92
C LYS A 197 -13.72 1.87 -2.47
N TYR A 198 -12.52 1.31 -2.16
CA TYR A 198 -12.17 0.81 -0.84
C TYR A 198 -11.80 1.91 0.14
N LYS A 199 -11.38 3.08 -0.35
CA LYS A 199 -11.08 4.25 0.48
C LYS A 199 -12.33 4.70 1.21
N THR A 200 -12.29 4.69 2.53
CA THR A 200 -13.37 5.16 3.42
C THR A 200 -12.81 6.15 4.44
N MET A 201 -13.66 6.95 5.05
CA MET A 201 -13.25 8.03 5.97
C MET A 201 -12.55 7.56 7.25
N ASP A 202 -12.57 6.26 7.53
CA ASP A 202 -11.94 5.63 8.69
C ASP A 202 -10.59 4.97 8.38
N LYS A 203 -10.11 5.08 7.13
CA LYS A 203 -8.86 4.43 6.66
C LYS A 203 -7.78 5.42 6.29
N ILE A 204 -6.55 4.97 6.39
CA ILE A 204 -5.37 5.58 5.77
C ILE A 204 -4.72 4.53 4.89
N ILE A 205 -4.44 4.89 3.65
CA ILE A 205 -3.84 4.01 2.66
C ILE A 205 -2.49 4.60 2.24
N PHE A 206 -1.44 3.78 2.31
CA PHE A 206 -0.12 4.11 1.82
C PHE A 206 0.23 3.23 0.63
N ILE A 207 0.70 3.83 -0.45
CA ILE A 207 1.06 3.14 -1.68
C ILE A 207 2.48 3.53 -2.08
N VAL A 208 3.38 2.57 -2.10
CA VAL A 208 4.68 2.71 -2.75
C VAL A 208 4.52 2.29 -4.20
N SER A 209 4.88 3.15 -5.13
CA SER A 209 4.94 2.79 -6.55
C SER A 209 5.94 3.66 -7.31
N HIS A 210 6.51 3.07 -8.38
CA HIS A 210 7.26 3.81 -9.43
C HIS A 210 6.35 4.24 -10.57
N ASP A 211 5.14 3.70 -10.63
CA ASP A 211 4.17 3.97 -11.67
C ASP A 211 3.43 5.27 -11.34
N ILE A 212 3.84 6.34 -12.00
CA ILE A 212 3.26 7.68 -11.80
C ILE A 212 1.82 7.74 -12.33
N GLU A 213 1.51 7.03 -13.42
CA GLU A 213 0.15 6.98 -13.96
C GLU A 213 -0.79 6.34 -12.94
N PHE A 214 -0.37 5.22 -12.34
CA PHE A 214 -1.12 4.58 -11.27
C PHE A 214 -1.32 5.51 -10.06
N LEU A 215 -0.26 6.16 -9.60
CA LEU A 215 -0.35 7.09 -8.45
C LEU A 215 -1.27 8.29 -8.76
N ASN A 216 -1.27 8.81 -9.98
CA ASN A 216 -2.17 9.88 -10.39
C ASN A 216 -3.65 9.47 -10.34
N GLU A 217 -3.95 8.18 -10.57
CA GLU A 217 -5.31 7.65 -10.50
C GLU A 217 -5.81 7.41 -9.08
N VAL A 218 -4.90 7.12 -8.14
CA VAL A 218 -5.31 6.67 -6.79
C VAL A 218 -4.93 7.62 -5.66
N ALA A 219 -3.79 8.31 -5.74
CA ALA A 219 -3.25 9.06 -4.61
C ALA A 219 -3.90 10.45 -4.47
N ASP A 220 -4.30 10.80 -3.26
CA ASP A 220 -4.72 12.17 -2.92
C ASP A 220 -3.52 13.08 -2.71
N GLU A 221 -2.43 12.54 -2.18
CA GLU A 221 -1.18 13.25 -1.90
C GLU A 221 0.00 12.31 -2.15
N ILE A 222 1.10 12.85 -2.67
CA ILE A 222 2.33 12.08 -2.93
C ILE A 222 3.47 12.73 -2.17
N PHE A 223 4.34 11.93 -1.57
CA PHE A 223 5.59 12.41 -0.99
C PHE A 223 6.79 11.58 -1.44
N GLU A 224 7.94 12.23 -1.50
CA GLU A 224 9.20 11.63 -1.90
C GLU A 224 10.03 11.27 -0.67
N LEU A 225 10.67 10.09 -0.72
CA LEU A 225 11.54 9.56 0.33
C LEU A 225 13.01 9.70 -0.04
#